data_22ba52cdefce9ac2399cf18e11ab3d29
#
_entry.id   22ba52cdefce9ac2399cf18e11ab3d29
#
_cell.length_a   1.000
_cell.length_b   1.000
_cell.length_c   1.000
_cell.angle_alpha   90.00
_cell.angle_beta   90.00
_cell.angle_gamma   90.00
#
_symmetry.space_group_name_H-M   'P 1'
#
loop_
_entity.id
_entity.type
_entity.pdbx_description
1 polymer ?
#
loop_
_entity_poly.entity_id
_entity_poly.type
_entity_poly.pdbx_seq_one_letter_code
_entity_poly.pdbx_strand_id
1 'polypeptide(L)'
;IVGNPNLVKGGYFHTLVLEPDKLEQYKIIEAASRNSKIYKDLSGGEMCLLQKEADELQVLRDKLMANNVCKDLIQDIDVEYEVPGLIQLEDEWWKLKADIKNNTEKLVIDLKTTSNIDKFAYSAKEYNYDSQAYIYSSYFNMDMIFIVVDKISGKIGIFDCSSSFLERGKEKVEKAVDQYRLFYKNNDFDPAQYLVTKTL
;
A
#
# COMPACT_ATOMS: atom_id res chain seq x y z
N ILE A 1 15.86 -17.36 3.84
CA ILE A 1 15.43 -16.10 3.19
C ILE A 1 14.28 -15.53 4.02
N VAL A 2 14.51 -14.38 4.63
CA VAL A 2 13.50 -13.66 5.44
C VAL A 2 12.85 -12.62 4.54
N GLY A 3 11.52 -12.61 4.49
CA GLY A 3 10.75 -11.61 3.74
C GLY A 3 9.61 -12.20 2.91
N ASN A 4 8.75 -11.31 2.43
CA ASN A 4 7.61 -11.66 1.58
C ASN A 4 7.86 -11.16 0.14
N PRO A 5 7.91 -12.05 -0.86
CA PRO A 5 8.11 -11.66 -2.26
C PRO A 5 7.09 -10.63 -2.76
N ASN A 6 5.84 -10.68 -2.27
CA ASN A 6 4.81 -9.75 -2.71
C ASN A 6 5.06 -8.32 -2.20
N LEU A 7 5.66 -8.15 -1.02
CA LEU A 7 6.05 -6.84 -0.51
C LEU A 7 7.16 -6.23 -1.35
N VAL A 8 8.19 -7.02 -1.70
CA VAL A 8 9.29 -6.55 -2.54
C VAL A 8 8.79 -6.17 -3.94
N LYS A 9 7.91 -7.00 -4.54
CA LYS A 9 7.28 -6.70 -5.84
C LYS A 9 6.43 -5.43 -5.78
N GLY A 10 5.62 -5.28 -4.73
CA GLY A 10 4.81 -4.08 -4.51
C GLY A 10 5.68 -2.82 -4.41
N GLY A 11 6.70 -2.85 -3.54
CA GLY A 11 7.63 -1.74 -3.39
C GLY A 11 8.36 -1.39 -4.69
N TYR A 12 8.83 -2.40 -5.43
CA TYR A 12 9.48 -2.18 -6.73
C TYR A 12 8.53 -1.53 -7.75
N PHE A 13 7.26 -1.99 -7.81
CA PHE A 13 6.26 -1.40 -8.69
C PHE A 13 5.98 0.07 -8.34
N HIS A 14 5.84 0.40 -7.05
CA HIS A 14 5.71 1.79 -6.60
C HIS A 14 6.92 2.63 -7.05
N THR A 15 8.13 2.13 -6.82
CA THR A 15 9.35 2.84 -7.23
C THR A 15 9.43 3.03 -8.75
N LEU A 16 9.04 2.03 -9.55
CA LEU A 16 8.95 2.15 -11.01
C LEU A 16 8.03 3.29 -11.48
N VAL A 17 6.95 3.52 -10.75
CA VAL A 17 5.94 4.52 -11.13
C VAL A 17 6.27 5.90 -10.57
N LEU A 18 6.68 5.97 -9.30
CA LEU A 18 6.74 7.22 -8.53
C LEU A 18 8.15 7.79 -8.40
N GLU A 19 9.16 6.94 -8.27
CA GLU A 19 10.53 7.33 -7.97
C GLU A 19 11.55 6.51 -8.78
N PRO A 20 11.50 6.54 -10.14
CA PRO A 20 12.33 5.68 -10.97
C PRO A 20 13.84 5.86 -10.74
N ASP A 21 14.26 7.01 -10.26
CA ASP A 21 15.65 7.29 -9.93
C ASP A 21 16.17 6.47 -8.71
N LYS A 22 15.26 5.86 -7.95
CA LYS A 22 15.59 5.03 -6.78
C LYS A 22 15.59 3.52 -7.07
N LEU A 23 15.45 3.11 -8.33
CA LEU A 23 15.40 1.68 -8.71
C LEU A 23 16.67 0.90 -8.36
N GLU A 24 17.83 1.58 -8.34
CA GLU A 24 19.12 0.98 -7.99
C GLU A 24 19.17 0.40 -6.56
N GLN A 25 18.26 0.82 -5.67
CA GLN A 25 18.15 0.24 -4.32
C GLN A 25 17.69 -1.22 -4.32
N TYR A 26 17.09 -1.69 -5.43
CA TYR A 26 16.59 -3.06 -5.54
C TYR A 26 17.62 -3.98 -6.13
N LYS A 27 17.94 -5.04 -5.41
CA LYS A 27 18.76 -6.13 -5.93
C LYS A 27 17.92 -7.06 -6.78
N ILE A 28 18.26 -7.15 -8.06
CA ILE A 28 17.60 -8.01 -9.04
C ILE A 28 18.58 -9.14 -9.39
N ILE A 29 18.09 -10.39 -9.35
CA ILE A 29 18.91 -11.57 -9.58
C ILE A 29 18.37 -12.34 -10.77
N GLU A 30 19.22 -12.61 -11.73
CA GLU A 30 18.94 -13.50 -12.86
C GLU A 30 19.04 -14.95 -12.41
N ALA A 31 17.90 -15.54 -12.09
CA ALA A 31 17.79 -16.94 -11.66
C ALA A 31 16.41 -17.50 -11.98
N ALA A 32 16.32 -18.80 -12.23
CA ALA A 32 15.06 -19.47 -12.54
C ALA A 32 14.07 -19.47 -11.36
N SER A 33 14.59 -19.48 -10.13
CA SER A 33 13.77 -19.44 -8.92
C SER A 33 14.61 -19.06 -7.70
N ARG A 34 13.92 -18.65 -6.62
CA ARG A 34 14.54 -18.35 -5.32
C ARG A 34 15.13 -19.59 -4.63
N ASN A 35 14.78 -20.80 -5.08
CA ASN A 35 15.33 -22.04 -4.58
C ASN A 35 16.65 -22.46 -5.27
N SER A 36 16.99 -21.81 -6.40
CA SER A 36 18.23 -22.11 -7.13
C SER A 36 19.47 -21.75 -6.31
N LYS A 37 20.57 -22.47 -6.55
CA LYS A 37 21.85 -22.19 -5.91
C LYS A 37 22.33 -20.77 -6.23
N ILE A 38 22.23 -20.36 -7.49
CA ILE A 38 22.62 -19.01 -7.95
C ILE A 38 21.90 -17.93 -7.13
N TYR A 39 20.58 -18.04 -6.94
CA TYR A 39 19.83 -17.06 -6.17
C TYR A 39 20.28 -17.04 -4.70
N LYS A 40 20.46 -18.21 -4.08
CA LYS A 40 20.87 -18.31 -2.67
C LYS A 40 22.26 -17.71 -2.44
N ASP A 41 23.18 -17.97 -3.34
CA ASP A 41 24.55 -17.46 -3.26
C ASP A 41 24.56 -15.93 -3.45
N LEU A 42 23.81 -15.41 -4.42
CA LEU A 42 23.79 -13.98 -4.72
C LEU A 42 22.93 -13.16 -3.75
N SER A 43 21.83 -13.70 -3.23
CA SER A 43 20.92 -12.95 -2.35
C SER A 43 21.52 -12.64 -0.99
N GLY A 44 22.49 -13.43 -0.53
CA GLY A 44 23.04 -13.27 0.81
C GLY A 44 22.02 -13.52 1.93
N GLY A 45 20.93 -14.26 1.64
CA GLY A 45 19.84 -14.51 2.59
C GLY A 45 18.72 -13.48 2.57
N GLU A 46 18.86 -12.41 1.78
CA GLU A 46 17.84 -11.38 1.62
C GLU A 46 16.78 -11.76 0.57
N MET A 47 15.59 -11.13 0.69
CA MET A 47 14.54 -11.27 -0.30
C MET A 47 14.79 -10.29 -1.46
N CYS A 48 15.26 -10.82 -2.59
CA CYS A 48 15.52 -10.05 -3.80
C CYS A 48 14.47 -10.34 -4.88
N LEU A 49 14.38 -9.46 -5.88
CA LEU A 49 13.59 -9.69 -7.09
C LEU A 49 14.30 -10.66 -8.02
N LEU A 50 13.52 -11.48 -8.70
CA LEU A 50 13.99 -12.20 -9.88
C LEU A 50 13.91 -11.26 -11.09
N GLN A 51 14.84 -11.39 -12.06
CA GLN A 51 14.82 -10.60 -13.30
C GLN A 51 13.47 -10.70 -14.00
N LYS A 52 12.93 -11.90 -14.14
CA LYS A 52 11.60 -12.11 -14.73
C LYS A 52 10.50 -11.31 -14.02
N GLU A 53 10.53 -11.20 -12.70
CA GLU A 53 9.54 -10.42 -11.94
C GLU A 53 9.69 -8.94 -12.18
N ALA A 54 10.92 -8.43 -12.26
CA ALA A 54 11.19 -7.04 -12.59
C ALA A 54 10.68 -6.69 -14.00
N ASP A 55 10.93 -7.57 -14.98
CA ASP A 55 10.47 -7.40 -16.37
C ASP A 55 8.93 -7.39 -16.45
N GLU A 56 8.26 -8.31 -15.75
CA GLU A 56 6.80 -8.37 -15.66
C GLU A 56 6.22 -7.09 -15.06
N LEU A 57 6.83 -6.57 -13.99
CA LEU A 57 6.40 -5.33 -13.35
C LEU A 57 6.64 -4.10 -14.23
N GLN A 58 7.73 -4.09 -15.01
CA GLN A 58 7.97 -3.04 -16.00
C GLN A 58 6.86 -3.01 -17.06
N VAL A 59 6.46 -4.17 -17.58
CA VAL A 59 5.33 -4.27 -18.55
C VAL A 59 4.03 -3.73 -17.94
N LEU A 60 3.77 -4.03 -16.66
CA LEU A 60 2.57 -3.52 -15.98
C LEU A 60 2.61 -2.00 -15.79
N ARG A 61 3.77 -1.45 -15.43
CA ARG A 61 3.98 0.00 -15.34
C ARG A 61 3.75 0.67 -16.69
N ASP A 62 4.26 0.10 -17.77
CA ASP A 62 4.09 0.66 -19.11
C ASP A 62 2.62 0.64 -19.55
N LYS A 63 1.88 -0.43 -19.23
CA LYS A 63 0.43 -0.47 -19.43
C LYS A 63 -0.31 0.59 -18.61
N LEU A 64 0.06 0.78 -17.35
CA LEU A 64 -0.52 1.81 -16.49
C LEU A 64 -0.32 3.19 -17.09
N MET A 65 0.90 3.50 -17.51
CA MET A 65 1.25 4.80 -18.07
C MET A 65 0.76 5.01 -19.52
N ALA A 66 0.38 3.95 -20.22
CA ALA A 66 -0.30 4.04 -21.52
C ALA A 66 -1.81 4.34 -21.39
N ASN A 67 -2.39 4.18 -20.20
CA ASN A 67 -3.76 4.59 -19.94
C ASN A 67 -3.80 6.09 -19.64
N ASN A 68 -4.42 6.87 -20.52
CA ASN A 68 -4.41 8.34 -20.43
C ASN A 68 -5.00 8.83 -19.10
N VAL A 69 -6.10 8.24 -18.61
CA VAL A 69 -6.73 8.65 -17.36
C VAL A 69 -5.78 8.43 -16.17
N CYS A 70 -5.16 7.25 -16.09
CA CYS A 70 -4.22 6.96 -15.02
C CYS A 70 -2.96 7.82 -15.13
N LYS A 71 -2.46 8.02 -16.35
CA LYS A 71 -1.29 8.87 -16.60
C LYS A 71 -1.56 10.31 -16.16
N ASP A 72 -2.70 10.88 -16.53
CA ASP A 72 -3.06 12.24 -16.17
C ASP A 72 -3.18 12.39 -14.66
N LEU A 73 -3.83 11.44 -13.97
CA LEU A 73 -3.92 11.44 -12.51
C LEU A 73 -2.56 11.32 -11.81
N ILE A 74 -1.63 10.54 -12.39
CA ILE A 74 -0.30 10.27 -11.79
C ILE A 74 0.70 11.39 -12.13
N GLN A 75 0.62 11.98 -13.33
CA GLN A 75 1.62 12.93 -13.86
C GLN A 75 1.02 14.29 -14.23
N ASP A 76 0.06 14.76 -13.44
CA ASP A 76 -0.52 16.09 -13.62
C ASP A 76 0.50 17.20 -13.30
N ILE A 77 0.10 18.45 -13.59
CA ILE A 77 0.95 19.65 -13.46
C ILE A 77 1.36 19.92 -12.01
N ASP A 78 0.47 19.65 -11.05
CA ASP A 78 0.70 19.90 -9.62
C ASP A 78 0.51 18.60 -8.81
N VAL A 79 1.49 17.71 -8.96
CA VAL A 79 1.53 16.41 -8.29
C VAL A 79 2.78 16.28 -7.44
N GLU A 80 2.60 15.80 -6.23
CA GLU A 80 3.67 15.46 -5.29
C GLU A 80 3.67 13.95 -5.04
N TYR A 81 4.86 13.34 -4.94
CA TYR A 81 5.02 11.90 -4.69
C TYR A 81 5.60 11.64 -3.30
N GLU A 82 5.23 10.49 -2.72
CA GLU A 82 5.79 10.00 -1.45
C GLU A 82 5.69 11.04 -0.33
N VAL A 83 4.54 11.71 -0.23
CA VAL A 83 4.31 12.86 0.65
C VAL A 83 4.11 12.40 2.10
N PRO A 84 5.05 12.69 3.01
CA PRO A 84 4.92 12.33 4.41
C PRO A 84 3.91 13.24 5.13
N GLY A 85 3.28 12.70 6.15
CA GLY A 85 2.39 13.45 7.02
C GLY A 85 2.37 12.94 8.45
N LEU A 86 1.88 13.78 9.33
CA LEU A 86 1.69 13.48 10.75
C LEU A 86 0.38 14.12 11.20
N ILE A 87 -0.56 13.31 11.65
CA ILE A 87 -1.88 13.76 12.11
C ILE A 87 -2.16 13.24 13.52
N GLN A 88 -2.89 14.02 14.30
CA GLN A 88 -3.44 13.58 15.57
C GLN A 88 -4.91 13.18 15.37
N LEU A 89 -5.21 11.90 15.60
CA LEU A 89 -6.58 11.36 15.58
C LEU A 89 -6.79 10.62 16.90
N GLU A 90 -7.93 10.87 17.56
CA GLU A 90 -8.24 10.31 18.88
C GLU A 90 -7.10 10.55 19.90
N ASP A 91 -6.54 11.76 19.93
CA ASP A 91 -5.40 12.15 20.78
C ASP A 91 -4.12 11.31 20.61
N GLU A 92 -4.03 10.48 19.56
CA GLU A 92 -2.85 9.70 19.22
C GLU A 92 -2.22 10.16 17.89
N TRP A 93 -0.90 10.09 17.81
CA TRP A 93 -0.16 10.51 16.62
C TRP A 93 -0.04 9.39 15.60
N TRP A 94 -0.45 9.70 14.38
CA TRP A 94 -0.39 8.80 13.23
C TRP A 94 0.57 9.33 12.18
N LYS A 95 1.47 8.46 11.73
CA LYS A 95 2.33 8.73 10.59
C LYS A 95 1.68 8.19 9.33
N LEU A 96 1.78 8.96 8.27
CA LEU A 96 1.34 8.55 6.94
C LEU A 96 2.35 8.95 5.89
N LYS A 97 2.27 8.36 4.73
CA LYS A 97 3.00 8.75 3.54
C LYS A 97 2.14 8.42 2.33
N ALA A 98 1.62 9.45 1.68
CA ALA A 98 0.78 9.29 0.49
C ALA A 98 1.68 8.99 -0.72
N ASP A 99 1.29 8.00 -1.51
CA ASP A 99 2.00 7.67 -2.74
C ASP A 99 1.98 8.86 -3.71
N ILE A 100 0.79 9.42 -3.93
CA ILE A 100 0.57 10.56 -4.82
C ILE A 100 -0.42 11.53 -4.18
N LYS A 101 -0.08 12.80 -4.19
CA LYS A 101 -0.97 13.92 -3.88
C LYS A 101 -1.14 14.76 -5.14
N ASN A 102 -2.30 14.69 -5.74
CA ASN A 102 -2.67 15.49 -6.91
C ASN A 102 -3.43 16.74 -6.45
N ASN A 103 -2.77 17.89 -6.49
CA ASN A 103 -3.34 19.15 -6.02
C ASN A 103 -4.33 19.73 -7.03
N THR A 104 -4.19 19.45 -8.31
CA THR A 104 -5.11 19.87 -9.37
C THR A 104 -6.49 19.26 -9.19
N GLU A 105 -6.53 17.93 -9.06
CA GLU A 105 -7.76 17.16 -8.93
C GLU A 105 -8.28 17.09 -7.48
N LYS A 106 -7.51 17.57 -6.49
CA LYS A 106 -7.83 17.46 -5.07
C LYS A 106 -7.95 16.00 -4.61
N LEU A 107 -7.04 15.15 -5.08
CA LEU A 107 -7.04 13.72 -4.81
C LEU A 107 -5.77 13.27 -4.09
N VAL A 108 -5.95 12.38 -3.13
CA VAL A 108 -4.88 11.50 -2.66
C VAL A 108 -5.04 10.16 -3.35
N ILE A 109 -3.98 9.68 -3.99
CA ILE A 109 -4.00 8.46 -4.78
C ILE A 109 -3.00 7.47 -4.19
N ASP A 110 -3.44 6.25 -3.99
CA ASP A 110 -2.59 5.15 -3.53
C ASP A 110 -2.55 4.05 -4.59
N LEU A 111 -1.34 3.65 -4.95
CA LEU A 111 -1.12 2.60 -5.92
C LEU A 111 -1.17 1.22 -5.26
N LYS A 112 -1.94 0.31 -5.82
CA LYS A 112 -2.01 -1.07 -5.34
C LYS A 112 -1.77 -2.06 -6.46
N THR A 113 -1.13 -3.16 -6.14
CA THR A 113 -1.09 -4.33 -7.02
C THR A 113 -1.91 -5.46 -6.41
N THR A 114 -2.66 -6.16 -7.25
CA THR A 114 -3.44 -7.32 -6.83
C THR A 114 -3.20 -8.52 -7.74
N SER A 115 -3.60 -9.69 -7.33
CA SER A 115 -3.67 -10.89 -8.18
C SER A 115 -5.08 -11.16 -8.71
N ASN A 116 -6.08 -10.41 -8.25
CA ASN A 116 -7.46 -10.50 -8.70
C ASN A 116 -8.20 -9.19 -8.43
N ILE A 117 -8.35 -8.38 -9.46
CA ILE A 117 -8.98 -7.05 -9.35
C ILE A 117 -10.47 -7.14 -9.02
N ASP A 118 -11.15 -8.19 -9.47
CA ASP A 118 -12.59 -8.37 -9.23
C ASP A 118 -12.88 -8.63 -7.73
N LYS A 119 -11.86 -9.05 -6.95
CA LYS A 119 -11.92 -9.21 -5.50
C LYS A 119 -11.32 -8.04 -4.71
N PHE A 120 -10.88 -6.99 -5.38
CA PHE A 120 -10.18 -5.89 -4.70
C PHE A 120 -11.05 -5.21 -3.63
N ALA A 121 -12.33 -4.97 -3.88
CA ALA A 121 -13.24 -4.37 -2.91
C ALA A 121 -13.36 -5.19 -1.61
N TYR A 122 -13.27 -6.53 -1.70
CA TYR A 122 -13.19 -7.40 -0.53
C TYR A 122 -11.82 -7.28 0.16
N SER A 123 -10.74 -7.39 -0.61
CA SER A 123 -9.37 -7.30 -0.09
C SER A 123 -9.09 -5.96 0.58
N ALA A 124 -9.66 -4.87 0.07
CA ALA A 124 -9.52 -3.54 0.65
C ALA A 124 -10.05 -3.46 2.09
N LYS A 125 -11.13 -4.20 2.39
CA LYS A 125 -11.67 -4.31 3.75
C LYS A 125 -10.78 -5.14 4.66
N GLU A 126 -10.29 -6.28 4.15
CA GLU A 126 -9.43 -7.22 4.89
C GLU A 126 -8.07 -6.60 5.24
N TYR A 127 -7.51 -5.82 4.33
CA TYR A 127 -6.21 -5.17 4.53
C TYR A 127 -6.29 -3.78 5.17
N ASN A 128 -7.46 -3.39 5.68
CA ASN A 128 -7.69 -2.10 6.33
C ASN A 128 -7.38 -0.87 5.46
N TYR A 129 -7.62 -0.95 4.14
CA TYR A 129 -7.46 0.21 3.26
C TYR A 129 -8.51 1.30 3.54
N ASP A 130 -9.63 0.94 4.17
CA ASP A 130 -10.60 1.88 4.70
C ASP A 130 -10.01 2.76 5.82
N SER A 131 -9.22 2.19 6.73
CA SER A 131 -8.51 2.96 7.75
C SER A 131 -7.45 3.87 7.13
N GLN A 132 -6.70 3.37 6.15
CA GLN A 132 -5.76 4.19 5.38
C GLN A 132 -6.47 5.37 4.71
N ALA A 133 -7.58 5.10 4.02
CA ALA A 133 -8.35 6.13 3.34
C ALA A 133 -8.87 7.20 4.31
N TYR A 134 -9.42 6.81 5.45
CA TYR A 134 -9.88 7.75 6.47
C TYR A 134 -8.75 8.64 6.99
N ILE A 135 -7.60 8.07 7.36
CA ILE A 135 -6.46 8.83 7.89
C ILE A 135 -5.93 9.82 6.84
N TYR A 136 -5.78 9.36 5.59
CA TYR A 136 -5.20 10.18 4.52
C TYR A 136 -6.16 11.29 4.08
N SER A 137 -7.43 10.98 3.86
CA SER A 137 -8.44 12.01 3.54
C SER A 137 -8.57 13.04 4.65
N SER A 138 -8.49 12.62 5.93
CA SER A 138 -8.55 13.53 7.07
C SER A 138 -7.35 14.47 7.13
N TYR A 139 -6.14 13.96 6.84
CA TYR A 139 -4.92 14.77 6.88
C TYR A 139 -4.83 15.77 5.74
N PHE A 140 -5.08 15.32 4.51
CA PHE A 140 -4.94 16.18 3.32
C PHE A 140 -6.19 17.02 3.03
N ASN A 141 -7.32 16.72 3.67
CA ASN A 141 -8.63 17.28 3.35
C ASN A 141 -8.96 17.18 1.85
N MET A 142 -8.73 15.99 1.31
CA MET A 142 -8.91 15.61 -0.10
C MET A 142 -9.60 14.28 -0.18
N ASP A 143 -10.27 14.02 -1.30
CA ASP A 143 -10.80 12.69 -1.59
C ASP A 143 -9.66 11.70 -1.85
N MET A 144 -9.90 10.42 -1.54
CA MET A 144 -8.92 9.37 -1.77
C MET A 144 -9.44 8.34 -2.76
N ILE A 145 -8.56 7.93 -3.67
CA ILE A 145 -8.80 6.85 -4.62
C ILE A 145 -7.66 5.83 -4.59
N PHE A 146 -7.96 4.61 -5.01
CA PHE A 146 -6.95 3.58 -5.27
C PHE A 146 -6.84 3.35 -6.77
N ILE A 147 -5.62 3.44 -7.32
CA ILE A 147 -5.30 2.93 -8.65
C ILE A 147 -4.73 1.53 -8.48
N VAL A 148 -5.41 0.54 -9.02
CA VAL A 148 -5.11 -0.88 -8.79
C VAL A 148 -4.72 -1.57 -10.08
N VAL A 149 -3.58 -2.25 -10.08
CA VAL A 149 -3.10 -3.02 -11.22
C VAL A 149 -3.12 -4.51 -10.89
N ASP A 150 -3.82 -5.29 -11.69
CA ASP A 150 -3.86 -6.75 -11.59
C ASP A 150 -2.61 -7.34 -12.26
N LYS A 151 -1.77 -7.98 -11.44
CA LYS A 151 -0.49 -8.58 -11.90
C LYS A 151 -0.67 -9.78 -12.83
N ILE A 152 -1.85 -10.40 -12.83
CA ILE A 152 -2.13 -11.61 -13.62
C ILE A 152 -2.74 -11.23 -14.96
N SER A 153 -3.81 -10.42 -14.93
CA SER A 153 -4.55 -10.04 -16.14
C SER A 153 -4.04 -8.76 -16.80
N GLY A 154 -3.29 -7.94 -16.06
CA GLY A 154 -2.90 -6.60 -16.50
C GLY A 154 -4.08 -5.61 -16.56
N LYS A 155 -5.23 -5.95 -15.96
CA LYS A 155 -6.35 -5.02 -15.82
C LYS A 155 -5.99 -3.89 -14.86
N ILE A 156 -6.52 -2.71 -15.13
CA ILE A 156 -6.37 -1.54 -14.29
C ILE A 156 -7.76 -1.13 -13.81
N GLY A 157 -7.87 -0.75 -12.54
CA GLY A 157 -9.10 -0.22 -11.96
C GLY A 157 -8.82 1.01 -11.12
N ILE A 158 -9.76 1.94 -11.13
CA ILE A 158 -9.79 3.11 -10.23
C ILE A 158 -10.96 2.88 -9.26
N PHE A 159 -10.69 2.95 -7.98
CA PHE A 159 -11.67 2.69 -6.93
C PHE A 159 -11.78 3.90 -6.02
N ASP A 160 -12.96 4.52 -6.03
CA ASP A 160 -13.29 5.62 -5.14
C ASP A 160 -13.62 5.14 -3.72
N CYS A 161 -13.36 5.98 -2.74
CA CYS A 161 -13.68 5.73 -1.35
C CYS A 161 -15.04 6.35 -0.99
N SER A 162 -16.08 5.52 -0.89
CA SER A 162 -17.41 5.99 -0.48
C SER A 162 -17.41 6.49 0.99
N SER A 163 -18.40 7.31 1.35
CA SER A 163 -18.59 7.77 2.72
C SER A 163 -18.70 6.59 3.72
N SER A 164 -19.39 5.50 3.34
CA SER A 164 -19.49 4.31 4.19
C SER A 164 -18.17 3.54 4.30
N PHE A 165 -17.28 3.64 3.30
CA PHE A 165 -15.94 3.08 3.38
C PHE A 165 -15.07 3.88 4.36
N LEU A 166 -15.13 5.20 4.31
CA LEU A 166 -14.41 6.09 5.22
C LEU A 166 -14.92 5.99 6.66
N GLU A 167 -16.25 5.90 6.87
CA GLU A 167 -16.84 5.75 8.21
C GLU A 167 -16.39 4.44 8.87
N ARG A 168 -16.39 3.33 8.12
CA ARG A 168 -15.84 2.07 8.63
C ARG A 168 -14.34 2.17 8.95
N GLY A 169 -13.59 2.94 8.14
CA GLY A 169 -12.19 3.24 8.40
C GLY A 169 -12.00 3.98 9.72
N LYS A 170 -12.83 4.99 9.96
CA LYS A 170 -12.87 5.75 11.23
C LYS A 170 -13.11 4.83 12.42
N GLU A 171 -14.17 4.01 12.38
CA GLU A 171 -14.46 3.05 13.45
C GLU A 171 -13.29 2.10 13.76
N LYS A 172 -12.55 1.68 12.71
CA LYS A 172 -11.36 0.84 12.89
C LYS A 172 -10.21 1.59 13.55
N VAL A 173 -10.02 2.87 13.20
CA VAL A 173 -8.99 3.74 13.80
C VAL A 173 -9.32 3.94 15.28
N GLU A 174 -10.56 4.28 15.64
CA GLU A 174 -11.02 4.41 17.03
C GLU A 174 -10.73 3.13 17.83
N LYS A 175 -11.15 1.97 17.30
CA LYS A 175 -10.87 0.68 17.94
C LYS A 175 -9.39 0.36 18.10
N ALA A 176 -8.57 0.75 17.12
CA ALA A 176 -7.12 0.56 17.18
C ALA A 176 -6.50 1.42 18.28
N VAL A 177 -6.96 2.66 18.44
CA VAL A 177 -6.53 3.55 19.54
C VAL A 177 -6.91 2.98 20.89
N ASP A 178 -8.14 2.48 21.07
CA ASP A 178 -8.56 1.86 22.32
C ASP A 178 -7.68 0.66 22.69
N GLN A 179 -7.37 -0.21 21.71
CA GLN A 179 -6.46 -1.33 21.93
C GLN A 179 -5.03 -0.86 22.25
N TYR A 180 -4.53 0.16 21.53
CA TYR A 180 -3.21 0.73 21.80
C TYR A 180 -3.12 1.27 23.23
N ARG A 181 -4.12 2.02 23.68
CA ARG A 181 -4.18 2.56 25.03
C ARG A 181 -4.24 1.44 26.09
N LEU A 182 -5.07 0.43 25.83
CA LEU A 182 -5.19 -0.71 26.74
C LEU A 182 -3.86 -1.46 26.93
N PHE A 183 -3.18 -1.78 25.82
CA PHE A 183 -1.98 -2.63 25.85
C PHE A 183 -0.68 -1.89 26.15
N TYR A 184 -0.60 -0.59 25.84
CA TYR A 184 0.66 0.16 25.89
C TYR A 184 0.65 1.37 26.82
N LYS A 185 -0.53 1.86 27.22
CA LYS A 185 -0.64 3.03 28.10
C LYS A 185 -1.30 2.74 29.44
N ASN A 186 -1.99 1.62 29.59
CA ASN A 186 -2.58 1.22 30.86
C ASN A 186 -1.60 0.34 31.65
N ASN A 187 -0.95 0.92 32.66
CA ASN A 187 0.03 0.22 33.49
C ASN A 187 -0.60 -0.84 34.43
N ASP A 188 -1.91 -0.76 34.67
CA ASP A 188 -2.64 -1.71 35.51
C ASP A 188 -3.19 -2.91 34.74
N PHE A 189 -3.03 -2.91 33.41
CA PHE A 189 -3.52 -3.98 32.55
C PHE A 189 -2.46 -5.08 32.36
N ASP A 190 -2.84 -6.32 32.70
CA ASP A 190 -2.03 -7.51 32.43
C ASP A 190 -2.45 -8.17 31.10
N PRO A 191 -1.62 -8.05 30.02
CA PRO A 191 -1.94 -8.66 28.73
C PRO A 191 -2.13 -10.18 28.77
N ALA A 192 -1.53 -10.88 29.74
CA ALA A 192 -1.67 -12.32 29.88
C ALA A 192 -3.08 -12.75 30.34
N GLN A 193 -3.84 -11.82 30.91
CA GLN A 193 -5.22 -12.05 31.34
C GLN A 193 -6.25 -11.55 30.33
N TYR A 194 -5.82 -11.06 29.18
CA TYR A 194 -6.74 -10.57 28.16
C TYR A 194 -7.55 -11.69 27.53
N LEU A 195 -8.86 -11.65 27.76
CA LEU A 195 -9.81 -12.62 27.25
C LEU A 195 -10.81 -11.97 26.30
N VAL A 196 -10.93 -12.52 25.10
CA VAL A 196 -11.97 -12.14 24.13
C VAL A 196 -13.06 -13.20 24.10
N THR A 197 -14.28 -12.81 24.41
CA THR A 197 -15.46 -13.66 24.21
C THR A 197 -16.27 -13.15 23.05
N LYS A 198 -16.59 -14.04 22.11
CA LYS A 198 -17.43 -13.74 20.95
C LYS A 198 -18.42 -14.87 20.70
N THR A 199 -19.63 -14.53 20.28
CA THR A 199 -20.57 -15.47 19.68
C THR A 199 -20.34 -15.51 18.18
N LEU A 200 -20.24 -16.69 17.60
CA LEU A 200 -20.06 -16.90 16.16
C LEU A 200 -21.40 -16.96 15.45
#